data_1969da439fb608e6898ec1784bdfae75
#
_entry.id   1969da439fb608e6898ec1784bdfae75
#
_cell.length_a   1.000
_cell.length_b   1.000
_cell.length_c   1.000
_cell.angle_alpha   90.00
_cell.angle_beta   90.00
_cell.angle_gamma   90.00
#
_symmetry.space_group_name_H-M   'P 1'
#
loop_
_entity.id
_entity.type
_entity.pdbx_description
1 polymer ?
#
loop_
_entity_poly.entity_id
_entity_poly.type
_entity_poly.pdbx_seq_one_letter_code
_entity_poly.pdbx_strand_id
1 'polypeptide(L)'
;LLIAFVYGVGILILWRHYLALDAVTWYATPAADGAKLSLAGFWYGYVSLPIFQFLLVRWYFRLFVWMRFLWQVSRIELRLVPLHPDRLGGLGFLSNTVYAFALLATAHGALLAGQIANRIFFLGASLPQFKAEIAVMLIFMLCLVLGPLLVFAPQLAQAKRLGLREYGTLAERYVREFDAKWQRGGAPAGEPFVGSGDIQSLADLGNSYEVVRTMRSLPFTKEILLQLSVATLAPIVPLALTMMSLEELLKTLFGVLF
;
A
#
# COMPACT_ATOMS: atom_id res chain seq x y z
N LEU A 1 12.49 17.64 -24.81
CA LEU A 1 13.27 16.42 -24.66
C LEU A 1 12.45 15.26 -24.07
N LEU A 2 11.80 15.43 -22.91
CA LEU A 2 10.99 14.37 -22.28
C LEU A 2 9.87 13.86 -23.19
N ILE A 3 9.13 14.77 -23.84
CA ILE A 3 8.04 14.43 -24.77
C ILE A 3 8.59 13.64 -25.96
N ALA A 4 9.70 14.07 -26.57
CA ALA A 4 10.34 13.35 -27.67
C ALA A 4 10.84 11.97 -27.26
N PHE A 5 11.37 11.83 -26.03
CA PHE A 5 11.78 10.54 -25.45
C PHE A 5 10.58 9.62 -25.24
N VAL A 6 9.48 10.13 -24.67
CA VAL A 6 8.23 9.37 -24.46
C VAL A 6 7.67 8.87 -25.81
N TYR A 7 7.65 9.73 -26.84
CA TYR A 7 7.23 9.33 -28.19
C TYR A 7 8.17 8.30 -28.81
N GLY A 8 9.49 8.54 -28.76
CA GLY A 8 10.46 7.66 -29.38
C GLY A 8 10.50 6.27 -28.73
N VAL A 9 10.64 6.21 -27.43
CA VAL A 9 10.73 4.94 -26.69
C VAL A 9 9.36 4.25 -26.59
N GLY A 10 8.31 4.99 -26.29
CA GLY A 10 6.99 4.42 -26.07
C GLY A 10 6.35 3.84 -27.33
N ILE A 11 6.38 4.57 -28.45
CA ILE A 11 5.73 4.16 -29.68
C ILE A 11 6.61 3.26 -30.52
N LEU A 12 7.87 3.67 -30.74
CA LEU A 12 8.74 2.97 -31.68
C LEU A 12 9.31 1.66 -31.13
N ILE A 13 9.60 1.61 -29.84
CA ILE A 13 10.23 0.45 -29.21
C ILE A 13 9.21 -0.40 -28.46
N LEU A 14 8.55 0.18 -27.45
CA LEU A 14 7.69 -0.62 -26.55
C LEU A 14 6.43 -1.10 -27.25
N TRP A 15 5.70 -0.23 -27.92
CA TRP A 15 4.41 -0.62 -28.47
C TRP A 15 4.55 -1.54 -29.68
N ARG A 16 5.39 -1.17 -30.68
CA ARG A 16 5.55 -1.95 -31.91
C ARG A 16 6.20 -3.32 -31.71
N HIS A 17 7.18 -3.42 -30.80
CA HIS A 17 7.94 -4.65 -30.64
C HIS A 17 7.47 -5.56 -29.50
N TYR A 18 6.82 -5.01 -28.47
CA TYR A 18 6.50 -5.77 -27.26
C TYR A 18 5.01 -5.85 -26.93
N LEU A 19 4.20 -4.89 -27.35
CA LEU A 19 2.78 -4.83 -26.98
C LEU A 19 1.83 -5.18 -28.12
N ALA A 20 2.23 -4.98 -29.37
CA ALA A 20 1.41 -5.35 -30.52
C ALA A 20 1.43 -6.87 -30.71
N LEU A 21 0.24 -7.48 -30.77
CA LEU A 21 0.08 -8.91 -31.00
C LEU A 21 0.13 -9.21 -32.50
N ASP A 22 0.76 -10.33 -32.89
CA ASP A 22 0.74 -10.87 -34.26
C ASP A 22 -0.60 -11.58 -34.53
N ALA A 23 -1.72 -10.90 -34.23
CA ALA A 23 -3.08 -11.38 -34.42
C ALA A 23 -3.97 -10.25 -34.91
N VAL A 24 -5.10 -10.58 -35.50
CA VAL A 24 -6.14 -9.59 -35.84
C VAL A 24 -6.75 -9.06 -34.55
N THR A 25 -6.51 -7.79 -34.26
CA THR A 25 -6.98 -7.11 -33.05
C THR A 25 -7.81 -5.89 -33.42
N TRP A 26 -8.46 -5.28 -32.41
CA TRP A 26 -9.18 -4.02 -32.59
C TRP A 26 -8.29 -2.85 -33.04
N TYR A 27 -6.97 -2.90 -32.76
CA TYR A 27 -6.01 -1.85 -33.05
C TYR A 27 -5.14 -2.13 -34.28
N ALA A 28 -4.96 -3.39 -34.68
CA ALA A 28 -4.08 -3.75 -35.78
C ALA A 28 -4.47 -5.06 -36.49
N THR A 29 -4.15 -5.17 -37.76
CA THR A 29 -4.20 -6.40 -38.53
C THR A 29 -2.78 -6.75 -39.02
N PRO A 30 -2.33 -8.03 -38.91
CA PRO A 30 -1.07 -8.47 -39.43
C PRO A 30 -1.01 -8.25 -40.97
N ALA A 31 0.12 -7.71 -41.47
CA ALA A 31 0.37 -7.57 -42.89
C ALA A 31 1.83 -7.93 -43.19
N ALA A 32 2.15 -8.24 -44.47
CA ALA A 32 3.50 -8.66 -44.89
C ALA A 32 4.59 -7.63 -44.54
N ASP A 33 4.25 -6.35 -44.57
CA ASP A 33 5.16 -5.22 -44.29
C ASP A 33 5.06 -4.72 -42.81
N GLY A 34 4.50 -5.52 -41.92
CA GLY A 34 4.25 -5.14 -40.50
C GLY A 34 2.77 -4.92 -40.21
N ALA A 35 2.42 -4.67 -38.93
CA ALA A 35 1.05 -4.51 -38.52
C ALA A 35 0.40 -3.24 -39.10
N LYS A 36 -0.70 -3.38 -39.88
CA LYS A 36 -1.50 -2.29 -40.40
C LYS A 36 -2.46 -1.82 -39.28
N LEU A 37 -2.27 -0.58 -38.82
CA LEU A 37 -3.10 0.01 -37.76
C LEU A 37 -4.52 0.36 -38.26
N SER A 38 -5.52 0.06 -37.44
CA SER A 38 -6.85 0.64 -37.58
C SER A 38 -6.87 2.12 -37.17
N LEU A 39 -7.94 2.84 -37.46
CA LEU A 39 -8.12 4.21 -36.95
C LEU A 39 -8.03 4.28 -35.41
N ALA A 40 -8.64 3.29 -34.74
CA ALA A 40 -8.54 3.15 -33.28
C ALA A 40 -7.12 2.87 -32.81
N GLY A 41 -6.38 2.03 -33.54
CA GLY A 41 -4.98 1.73 -33.27
C GLY A 41 -4.06 2.94 -33.47
N PHE A 42 -4.32 3.75 -34.50
CA PHE A 42 -3.59 5.00 -34.68
C PHE A 42 -3.82 5.97 -33.50
N TRP A 43 -5.09 6.18 -33.12
CA TRP A 43 -5.41 7.02 -31.98
C TRP A 43 -4.80 6.50 -30.67
N TYR A 44 -4.91 5.20 -30.42
CA TYR A 44 -4.32 4.55 -29.25
C TYR A 44 -2.80 4.76 -29.20
N GLY A 45 -2.09 4.43 -30.27
CA GLY A 45 -0.63 4.44 -30.31
C GLY A 45 -0.02 5.85 -30.29
N TYR A 46 -0.63 6.79 -31.03
CA TYR A 46 -0.04 8.12 -31.21
C TYR A 46 -0.62 9.21 -30.32
N VAL A 47 -1.76 8.99 -29.68
CA VAL A 47 -2.40 9.98 -28.81
C VAL A 47 -2.51 9.46 -27.38
N SER A 48 -3.25 8.37 -27.19
CA SER A 48 -3.57 7.90 -25.84
C SER A 48 -2.34 7.39 -25.09
N LEU A 49 -1.51 6.57 -25.74
CA LEU A 49 -0.34 5.96 -25.13
C LEU A 49 0.73 7.00 -24.71
N PRO A 50 1.10 7.99 -25.52
CA PRO A 50 2.04 9.04 -25.10
C PRO A 50 1.52 9.90 -23.95
N ILE A 51 0.24 10.26 -23.96
CA ILE A 51 -0.37 11.01 -22.86
C ILE A 51 -0.29 10.19 -21.57
N PHE A 52 -0.67 8.91 -21.63
CA PHE A 52 -0.58 8.02 -20.50
C PHE A 52 0.85 7.90 -19.97
N GLN A 53 1.83 7.66 -20.85
CA GLN A 53 3.25 7.56 -20.46
C GLN A 53 3.79 8.85 -19.83
N PHE A 54 3.41 10.00 -20.38
CA PHE A 54 3.76 11.29 -19.79
C PHE A 54 3.22 11.45 -18.38
N LEU A 55 1.93 11.10 -18.16
CA LEU A 55 1.32 11.14 -16.84
C LEU A 55 2.00 10.16 -15.89
N LEU A 56 2.32 8.97 -16.37
CA LEU A 56 3.02 7.94 -15.59
C LEU A 56 4.40 8.41 -15.13
N VAL A 57 5.23 8.94 -16.06
CA VAL A 57 6.55 9.50 -15.73
C VAL A 57 6.43 10.64 -14.71
N ARG A 58 5.42 11.50 -14.85
CA ARG A 58 5.14 12.57 -13.89
C ARG A 58 4.82 12.00 -12.49
N TRP A 59 4.05 10.92 -12.41
CA TRP A 59 3.74 10.26 -11.13
C TRP A 59 4.97 9.59 -10.52
N TYR A 60 5.80 8.91 -11.30
CA TYR A 60 7.05 8.34 -10.82
C TYR A 60 8.03 9.42 -10.34
N PHE A 61 8.08 10.56 -11.03
CA PHE A 61 8.89 11.70 -10.57
C PHE A 61 8.40 12.24 -9.21
N ARG A 62 7.09 12.38 -9.03
CA ARG A 62 6.51 12.77 -7.73
C ARG A 62 6.85 11.76 -6.63
N LEU A 63 6.74 10.49 -6.93
CA LEU A 63 7.10 9.43 -6.00
C LEU A 63 8.59 9.50 -5.64
N PHE A 64 9.47 9.70 -6.62
CA PHE A 64 10.91 9.87 -6.39
C PHE A 64 11.21 11.07 -5.47
N VAL A 65 10.60 12.22 -5.73
CA VAL A 65 10.75 13.42 -4.87
C VAL A 65 10.25 13.12 -3.46
N TRP A 66 9.12 12.43 -3.33
CA TRP A 66 8.57 11.99 -2.04
C TRP A 66 9.52 11.04 -1.30
N MET A 67 10.04 10.01 -1.97
CA MET A 67 11.03 9.09 -1.39
C MET A 67 12.27 9.82 -0.89
N ARG A 68 12.80 10.74 -1.72
CA ARG A 68 13.97 11.56 -1.36
C ARG A 68 13.67 12.44 -0.14
N PHE A 69 12.50 13.06 -0.10
CA PHE A 69 12.05 13.86 1.05
C PHE A 69 11.99 13.03 2.33
N LEU A 70 11.30 11.89 2.31
CA LEU A 70 11.22 10.99 3.46
C LEU A 70 12.60 10.54 3.94
N TRP A 71 13.48 10.20 2.99
CA TRP A 71 14.85 9.82 3.31
C TRP A 71 15.62 10.96 3.98
N GLN A 72 15.48 12.21 3.52
CA GLN A 72 16.10 13.38 4.15
C GLN A 72 15.54 13.62 5.55
N VAL A 73 14.21 13.54 5.72
CA VAL A 73 13.56 13.69 7.03
C VAL A 73 14.00 12.59 8.00
N SER A 74 14.16 11.36 7.52
CA SER A 74 14.64 10.26 8.37
C SER A 74 16.09 10.43 8.88
N ARG A 75 16.86 11.39 8.34
CA ARG A 75 18.20 11.73 8.81
C ARG A 75 18.21 12.78 9.91
N ILE A 76 17.06 13.41 10.17
CA ILE A 76 16.88 14.35 11.26
C ILE A 76 16.57 13.54 12.53
N GLU A 77 17.10 13.99 13.65
CA GLU A 77 16.76 13.42 14.95
C GLU A 77 15.34 13.81 15.34
N LEU A 78 14.41 12.88 15.11
CA LEU A 78 13.00 13.07 15.40
C LEU A 78 12.72 12.76 16.88
N ARG A 79 12.04 13.68 17.56
CA ARG A 79 11.51 13.42 18.92
C ARG A 79 10.21 12.66 18.84
N LEU A 80 10.29 11.35 18.63
CA LEU A 80 9.13 10.48 18.61
C LEU A 80 8.59 10.26 20.03
N VAL A 81 7.29 10.41 20.21
CA VAL A 81 6.63 10.28 21.50
C VAL A 81 6.01 8.88 21.61
N PRO A 82 6.55 7.97 22.47
CA PRO A 82 6.06 6.59 22.57
C PRO A 82 4.59 6.48 23.01
N LEU A 83 4.10 7.46 23.81
CA LEU A 83 2.71 7.56 24.26
C LEU A 83 1.75 8.19 23.26
N HIS A 84 2.22 8.54 22.04
CA HIS A 84 1.34 9.18 21.07
C HIS A 84 0.16 8.26 20.70
N PRO A 85 -1.10 8.76 20.65
CA PRO A 85 -2.30 7.94 20.42
C PRO A 85 -2.31 7.18 19.09
N ASP A 86 -1.57 7.68 18.08
CA ASP A 86 -1.45 7.03 16.76
C ASP A 86 -0.65 5.72 16.78
N ARG A 87 0.01 5.42 17.92
CA ARG A 87 0.91 4.28 18.11
C ARG A 87 2.07 4.23 17.10
N LEU A 88 2.44 5.39 16.57
CA LEU A 88 3.55 5.60 15.64
C LEU A 88 4.43 6.79 16.05
N GLY A 89 4.37 7.18 17.31
CA GLY A 89 5.21 8.26 17.83
C GLY A 89 4.95 9.63 17.23
N GLY A 90 3.77 9.86 16.63
CA GLY A 90 3.40 11.08 15.91
C GLY A 90 3.54 10.98 14.38
N LEU A 91 4.00 9.85 13.84
CA LEU A 91 4.17 9.65 12.40
C LEU A 91 2.95 9.00 11.71
N GLY A 92 1.82 8.85 12.38
CA GLY A 92 0.63 8.19 11.86
C GLY A 92 0.08 8.83 10.58
N PHE A 93 0.26 10.14 10.40
CA PHE A 93 -0.16 10.86 9.20
C PHE A 93 0.54 10.36 7.91
N LEU A 94 1.73 9.76 8.02
CA LEU A 94 2.44 9.20 6.87
C LEU A 94 1.64 8.06 6.22
N SER A 95 0.88 7.33 6.99
CA SER A 95 0.02 6.26 6.49
C SER A 95 -1.03 6.78 5.50
N ASN A 96 -1.53 8.00 5.69
CA ASN A 96 -2.53 8.62 4.82
C ASN A 96 -1.98 8.96 3.43
N THR A 97 -0.66 9.11 3.28
CA THR A 97 -0.05 9.39 1.97
C THR A 97 -0.21 8.24 0.99
N VAL A 98 -0.39 7.01 1.48
CA VAL A 98 -0.62 5.82 0.65
C VAL A 98 -1.88 5.96 -0.21
N TYR A 99 -2.92 6.63 0.30
CA TYR A 99 -4.16 6.88 -0.46
C TYR A 99 -3.92 7.68 -1.75
N ALA A 100 -2.97 8.63 -1.72
CA ALA A 100 -2.62 9.39 -2.91
C ALA A 100 -2.00 8.52 -4.01
N PHE A 101 -1.35 7.41 -3.65
CA PHE A 101 -0.74 6.47 -4.59
C PHE A 101 -1.65 5.30 -4.99
N ALA A 102 -2.83 5.15 -4.37
CA ALA A 102 -3.79 4.13 -4.74
C ALA A 102 -4.24 4.27 -6.20
N LEU A 103 -4.42 5.50 -6.70
CA LEU A 103 -4.73 5.77 -8.11
C LEU A 103 -3.62 5.28 -9.05
N LEU A 104 -2.35 5.46 -8.67
CA LEU A 104 -1.22 4.95 -9.44
C LEU A 104 -1.24 3.41 -9.48
N ALA A 105 -1.51 2.77 -8.35
CA ALA A 105 -1.62 1.32 -8.24
C ALA A 105 -2.78 0.77 -9.11
N THR A 106 -3.94 1.42 -9.06
CA THR A 106 -5.09 1.07 -9.92
C THR A 106 -4.76 1.22 -11.39
N ALA A 107 -4.06 2.29 -11.80
CA ALA A 107 -3.65 2.49 -13.18
C ALA A 107 -2.71 1.38 -13.68
N HIS A 108 -1.77 0.91 -12.86
CA HIS A 108 -0.91 -0.22 -13.19
C HIS A 108 -1.68 -1.54 -13.27
N GLY A 109 -2.60 -1.76 -12.34
CA GLY A 109 -3.51 -2.91 -12.40
C GLY A 109 -4.36 -2.91 -13.66
N ALA A 110 -4.88 -1.75 -14.08
CA ALA A 110 -5.66 -1.61 -15.31
C ALA A 110 -4.82 -1.86 -16.58
N LEU A 111 -3.56 -1.40 -16.59
CA LEU A 111 -2.63 -1.71 -17.70
C LEU A 111 -2.39 -3.21 -17.82
N LEU A 112 -2.06 -3.86 -16.72
CA LEU A 112 -1.82 -5.30 -16.70
C LEU A 112 -3.09 -6.06 -17.09
N ALA A 113 -4.25 -5.65 -16.56
CA ALA A 113 -5.54 -6.23 -16.92
C ALA A 113 -5.82 -6.12 -18.42
N GLY A 114 -5.57 -4.96 -19.03
CA GLY A 114 -5.73 -4.75 -20.47
C GLY A 114 -4.80 -5.64 -21.32
N GLN A 115 -3.54 -5.82 -20.89
CA GLN A 115 -2.61 -6.72 -21.58
C GLN A 115 -3.02 -8.19 -21.45
N ILE A 116 -3.44 -8.62 -20.26
CA ILE A 116 -3.96 -9.98 -20.03
C ILE A 116 -5.23 -10.21 -20.85
N ALA A 117 -6.17 -9.24 -20.85
CA ALA A 117 -7.40 -9.31 -21.63
C ALA A 117 -7.10 -9.52 -23.14
N ASN A 118 -6.17 -8.75 -23.70
CA ASN A 118 -5.78 -8.93 -25.10
C ASN A 118 -5.28 -10.36 -25.37
N ARG A 119 -4.46 -10.93 -24.49
CA ARG A 119 -3.97 -12.30 -24.67
C ARG A 119 -5.06 -13.35 -24.47
N ILE A 120 -6.01 -13.12 -23.56
CA ILE A 120 -7.16 -14.02 -23.37
C ILE A 120 -8.06 -13.99 -24.63
N PHE A 121 -8.47 -12.80 -25.08
CA PHE A 121 -9.46 -12.68 -26.15
C PHE A 121 -8.92 -12.95 -27.55
N PHE A 122 -7.64 -12.64 -27.81
CA PHE A 122 -7.06 -12.76 -29.15
C PHE A 122 -6.12 -13.96 -29.32
N LEU A 123 -5.55 -14.47 -28.23
CA LEU A 123 -4.62 -15.61 -28.28
C LEU A 123 -5.14 -16.85 -27.56
N GLY A 124 -6.35 -16.82 -26.98
CA GLY A 124 -6.94 -17.95 -26.27
C GLY A 124 -6.22 -18.32 -24.96
N ALA A 125 -5.43 -17.41 -24.39
CA ALA A 125 -4.77 -17.66 -23.12
C ALA A 125 -5.80 -17.73 -21.97
N SER A 126 -5.43 -18.36 -20.84
CA SER A 126 -6.26 -18.41 -19.65
C SER A 126 -5.68 -17.57 -18.52
N LEU A 127 -6.51 -16.94 -17.69
CA LEU A 127 -6.08 -16.07 -16.59
C LEU A 127 -5.08 -16.73 -15.63
N PRO A 128 -5.20 -18.03 -15.26
CA PRO A 128 -4.23 -18.68 -14.39
C PRO A 128 -2.78 -18.70 -14.90
N GLN A 129 -2.56 -18.55 -16.21
CA GLN A 129 -1.21 -18.50 -16.78
C GLN A 129 -0.44 -17.24 -16.36
N PHE A 130 -1.15 -16.18 -15.97
CA PHE A 130 -0.58 -14.87 -15.63
C PHE A 130 -0.40 -14.67 -14.12
N LYS A 131 -0.46 -15.73 -13.31
CA LYS A 131 -0.31 -15.63 -11.84
C LYS A 131 1.00 -14.96 -11.42
N ALA A 132 2.09 -15.28 -12.12
CA ALA A 132 3.41 -14.73 -11.80
C ALA A 132 3.47 -13.24 -12.11
N GLU A 133 2.97 -12.79 -13.25
CA GLU A 133 2.94 -11.38 -13.65
C GLU A 133 2.07 -10.55 -12.68
N ILE A 134 0.91 -11.10 -12.29
CA ILE A 134 0.02 -10.45 -11.31
C ILE A 134 0.72 -10.34 -9.96
N ALA A 135 1.37 -11.41 -9.49
CA ALA A 135 2.09 -11.40 -8.21
C ALA A 135 3.27 -10.41 -8.23
N VAL A 136 4.07 -10.40 -9.31
CA VAL A 136 5.18 -9.46 -9.47
C VAL A 136 4.69 -8.01 -9.47
N MET A 137 3.60 -7.72 -10.20
CA MET A 137 3.00 -6.37 -10.22
C MET A 137 2.54 -5.94 -8.82
N LEU A 138 1.86 -6.85 -8.10
CA LEU A 138 1.41 -6.56 -6.74
C LEU A 138 2.58 -6.26 -5.80
N ILE A 139 3.61 -7.14 -5.79
CA ILE A 139 4.80 -6.96 -4.95
C ILE A 139 5.51 -5.66 -5.33
N PHE A 140 5.66 -5.37 -6.63
CA PHE A 140 6.27 -4.15 -7.11
C PHE A 140 5.53 -2.90 -6.61
N MET A 141 4.19 -2.85 -6.68
CA MET A 141 3.40 -1.74 -6.20
C MET A 141 3.50 -1.57 -4.67
N LEU A 142 3.44 -2.67 -3.93
CA LEU A 142 3.62 -2.65 -2.47
C LEU A 142 5.01 -2.11 -2.09
N CYS A 143 6.07 -2.61 -2.71
CA CYS A 143 7.44 -2.14 -2.47
C CYS A 143 7.63 -0.68 -2.87
N LEU A 144 7.07 -0.27 -4.00
CA LEU A 144 7.19 1.08 -4.54
C LEU A 144 6.54 2.13 -3.64
N VAL A 145 5.37 1.82 -3.07
CA VAL A 145 4.59 2.77 -2.26
C VAL A 145 4.95 2.67 -0.78
N LEU A 146 5.08 1.46 -0.23
CA LEU A 146 5.33 1.26 1.20
C LEU A 146 6.83 1.26 1.55
N GLY A 147 7.69 0.87 0.60
CA GLY A 147 9.15 0.83 0.80
C GLY A 147 9.73 2.15 1.33
N PRO A 148 9.39 3.30 0.75
CA PRO A 148 9.88 4.60 1.23
C PRO A 148 9.53 4.91 2.67
N LEU A 149 8.42 4.40 3.19
CA LEU A 149 8.01 4.61 4.58
C LEU A 149 8.92 3.85 5.56
N LEU A 150 9.53 2.74 5.12
CA LEU A 150 10.38 1.90 5.97
C LEU A 150 11.65 2.62 6.47
N VAL A 151 12.00 3.76 5.90
CA VAL A 151 13.14 4.57 6.37
C VAL A 151 12.98 5.02 7.83
N PHE A 152 11.75 5.09 8.33
CA PHE A 152 11.45 5.44 9.73
C PHE A 152 11.40 4.23 10.66
N ALA A 153 11.43 3.01 10.15
CA ALA A 153 11.30 1.81 10.97
C ALA A 153 12.40 1.68 12.06
N PRO A 154 13.68 2.01 11.79
CA PRO A 154 14.70 1.98 12.83
C PRO A 154 14.44 2.96 13.97
N GLN A 155 14.02 4.21 13.65
CA GLN A 155 13.72 5.24 14.64
C GLN A 155 12.49 4.87 15.49
N LEU A 156 11.44 4.35 14.85
CA LEU A 156 10.24 3.84 15.54
C LEU A 156 10.58 2.68 16.47
N ALA A 157 11.39 1.73 16.01
CA ALA A 157 11.82 0.61 16.83
C ALA A 157 12.69 1.07 18.02
N GLN A 158 13.53 2.08 17.83
CA GLN A 158 14.32 2.67 18.90
C GLN A 158 13.43 3.41 19.93
N ALA A 159 12.51 4.25 19.46
CA ALA A 159 11.56 4.97 20.32
C ALA A 159 10.70 3.99 21.13
N LYS A 160 10.22 2.91 20.50
CA LYS A 160 9.48 1.85 21.19
C LYS A 160 10.31 1.19 22.29
N ARG A 161 11.56 0.79 21.99
CA ARG A 161 12.45 0.15 22.98
C ARG A 161 12.74 1.08 24.15
N LEU A 162 13.03 2.37 23.88
CA LEU A 162 13.25 3.38 24.92
C LEU A 162 12.00 3.57 25.77
N GLY A 163 10.86 3.74 25.11
CA GLY A 163 9.58 3.90 25.81
C GLY A 163 9.23 2.69 26.68
N LEU A 164 9.39 1.46 26.19
CA LEU A 164 9.16 0.27 27.01
C LEU A 164 10.07 0.22 28.25
N ARG A 165 11.32 0.65 28.12
CA ARG A 165 12.27 0.71 29.24
C ARG A 165 11.86 1.78 30.27
N GLU A 166 11.59 3.00 29.80
CA GLU A 166 11.27 4.13 30.69
C GLU A 166 9.94 3.94 31.39
N TYR A 167 8.88 3.63 30.64
CA TYR A 167 7.54 3.40 31.20
C TYR A 167 7.46 2.10 32.00
N GLY A 168 8.24 1.07 31.63
CA GLY A 168 8.37 -0.14 32.41
C GLY A 168 8.99 0.11 33.78
N THR A 169 10.06 0.89 33.85
CA THR A 169 10.70 1.28 35.13
C THR A 169 9.76 2.13 35.99
N LEU A 170 9.03 3.06 35.36
CA LEU A 170 8.03 3.88 36.06
C LEU A 170 6.90 3.01 36.63
N ALA A 171 6.38 2.09 35.82
CA ALA A 171 5.33 1.17 36.23
C ALA A 171 5.78 0.26 37.40
N GLU A 172 6.99 -0.30 37.31
CA GLU A 172 7.55 -1.12 38.38
C GLU A 172 7.72 -0.35 39.67
N ARG A 173 8.21 0.89 39.62
CA ARG A 173 8.32 1.76 40.80
C ARG A 173 6.95 2.04 41.41
N TYR A 174 5.96 2.42 40.58
CA TYR A 174 4.61 2.72 41.07
C TYR A 174 3.96 1.50 41.71
N VAL A 175 4.06 0.33 41.06
CA VAL A 175 3.51 -0.93 41.61
C VAL A 175 4.12 -1.27 42.96
N ARG A 176 5.46 -1.08 43.15
CA ARG A 176 6.12 -1.31 44.44
C ARG A 176 5.63 -0.34 45.54
N GLU A 177 5.47 0.93 45.21
CA GLU A 177 4.94 1.94 46.15
C GLU A 177 3.50 1.63 46.49
N PHE A 178 2.65 1.23 45.53
CA PHE A 178 1.27 0.81 45.74
C PHE A 178 1.18 -0.45 46.64
N ASP A 179 2.00 -1.48 46.37
CA ASP A 179 2.06 -2.71 47.19
C ASP A 179 2.47 -2.38 48.61
N ALA A 180 3.51 -1.58 48.80
CA ALA A 180 3.95 -1.15 50.12
C ALA A 180 2.86 -0.40 50.91
N LYS A 181 2.14 0.50 50.25
CA LYS A 181 1.09 1.31 50.88
C LYS A 181 -0.16 0.48 51.21
N TRP A 182 -0.69 -0.25 50.24
CA TRP A 182 -2.01 -0.87 50.36
C TRP A 182 -2.00 -2.36 50.70
N GLN A 183 -0.97 -3.10 50.33
CA GLN A 183 -0.86 -4.54 50.57
C GLN A 183 -0.05 -4.85 51.86
N ARG A 184 0.92 -4.01 52.17
CA ARG A 184 1.86 -4.22 53.30
C ARG A 184 1.53 -3.38 54.52
N GLY A 185 0.39 -2.71 54.54
CA GLY A 185 -0.09 -1.94 55.71
C GLY A 185 0.61 -0.60 55.92
N GLY A 186 1.26 -0.03 54.91
CA GLY A 186 1.92 1.28 54.97
C GLY A 186 0.97 2.46 54.72
N ALA A 187 -0.32 2.22 54.62
CA ALA A 187 -1.30 3.30 54.45
C ALA A 187 -1.49 4.11 55.73
N PRO A 188 -1.59 5.46 55.66
CA PRO A 188 -1.90 6.31 56.81
C PRO A 188 -3.21 5.93 57.46
N ALA A 189 -3.25 6.03 58.79
CA ALA A 189 -4.48 5.77 59.55
C ALA A 189 -5.58 6.76 59.14
N GLY A 190 -6.71 6.22 58.64
CA GLY A 190 -7.85 7.02 58.20
C GLY A 190 -7.89 7.31 56.69
N GLU A 191 -6.92 6.88 55.92
CA GLU A 191 -6.99 6.97 54.43
C GLU A 191 -7.83 5.82 53.87
N PRO A 192 -8.99 6.10 53.21
CA PRO A 192 -9.84 5.04 52.70
C PRO A 192 -9.23 4.42 51.43
N PHE A 193 -9.23 3.08 51.38
CA PHE A 193 -8.79 2.35 50.17
C PHE A 193 -9.73 2.59 49.00
N VAL A 194 -11.04 2.47 49.26
CA VAL A 194 -12.07 2.70 48.24
C VAL A 194 -12.22 4.20 47.98
N GLY A 195 -12.08 4.60 46.71
CA GLY A 195 -12.10 6.00 46.30
C GLY A 195 -10.74 6.70 46.34
N SER A 196 -9.65 5.98 46.69
CA SER A 196 -8.31 6.54 46.56
C SER A 196 -7.91 6.78 45.11
N GLY A 197 -7.22 7.89 44.80
CA GLY A 197 -6.68 8.18 43.48
C GLY A 197 -5.59 7.19 43.01
N ASP A 198 -5.02 6.41 43.95
CA ASP A 198 -3.94 5.46 43.69
C ASP A 198 -4.39 4.32 42.79
N ILE A 199 -5.62 3.81 42.96
CA ILE A 199 -6.17 2.74 42.12
C ILE A 199 -6.36 3.24 40.68
N GLN A 200 -6.91 4.47 40.53
CA GLN A 200 -7.10 5.08 39.23
C GLN A 200 -5.75 5.33 38.57
N SER A 201 -4.78 5.87 39.30
CA SER A 201 -3.42 6.12 38.77
C SER A 201 -2.72 4.84 38.35
N LEU A 202 -2.92 3.72 39.06
CA LEU A 202 -2.38 2.41 38.66
C LEU A 202 -2.98 1.94 37.33
N ALA A 203 -4.32 2.10 37.19
CA ALA A 203 -5.01 1.74 35.95
C ALA A 203 -4.55 2.62 34.77
N ASP A 204 -4.44 3.93 34.97
CA ASP A 204 -4.00 4.88 33.92
C ASP A 204 -2.55 4.65 33.52
N LEU A 205 -1.68 4.28 34.48
CA LEU A 205 -0.30 3.90 34.19
C LEU A 205 -0.25 2.59 33.38
N GLY A 206 -1.10 1.61 33.71
CA GLY A 206 -1.25 0.37 32.96
C GLY A 206 -1.69 0.65 31.51
N ASN A 207 -2.68 1.53 31.32
CA ASN A 207 -3.13 1.96 29.99
C ASN A 207 -2.01 2.67 29.21
N SER A 208 -1.26 3.54 29.87
CA SER A 208 -0.12 4.25 29.28
C SER A 208 0.97 3.27 28.81
N TYR A 209 1.32 2.30 29.64
CA TYR A 209 2.27 1.24 29.27
C TYR A 209 1.78 0.40 28.08
N GLU A 210 0.47 0.09 28.03
CA GLU A 210 -0.13 -0.64 26.91
C GLU A 210 -0.03 0.15 25.59
N VAL A 211 -0.21 1.47 25.60
CA VAL A 211 0.01 2.31 24.41
C VAL A 211 1.43 2.16 23.89
N VAL A 212 2.44 2.22 24.77
CA VAL A 212 3.85 2.04 24.40
C VAL A 212 4.11 0.61 23.90
N ARG A 213 3.56 -0.40 24.57
CA ARG A 213 3.70 -1.81 24.20
C ARG A 213 3.15 -2.09 22.82
N THR A 214 2.02 -1.50 22.50
CA THR A 214 1.34 -1.64 21.20
C THR A 214 1.85 -0.69 20.13
N MET A 215 2.82 0.19 20.44
CA MET A 215 3.47 1.04 19.46
C MET A 215 4.04 0.20 18.30
N ARG A 216 3.77 0.61 17.07
CA ARG A 216 4.20 -0.07 15.85
C ARG A 216 5.62 0.38 15.46
N SER A 217 6.41 -0.56 14.98
CA SER A 217 7.73 -0.28 14.40
C SER A 217 7.68 -0.08 12.89
N LEU A 218 6.55 -0.41 12.25
CA LEU A 218 6.32 -0.20 10.83
C LEU A 218 5.31 0.93 10.64
N PRO A 219 5.59 1.91 9.76
CA PRO A 219 4.76 3.10 9.58
C PRO A 219 3.52 2.85 8.68
N PHE A 220 3.04 1.64 8.61
CA PHE A 220 1.80 1.27 7.92
C PHE A 220 1.11 0.09 8.63
N THR A 221 -0.16 -0.10 8.34
CA THR A 221 -1.01 -1.14 8.94
C THR A 221 -1.34 -2.24 7.93
N LYS A 222 -1.93 -3.35 8.42
CA LYS A 222 -2.44 -4.41 7.56
C LYS A 222 -3.57 -3.92 6.66
N GLU A 223 -4.39 -2.99 7.16
CA GLU A 223 -5.49 -2.37 6.41
C GLU A 223 -4.97 -1.60 5.19
N ILE A 224 -3.90 -0.83 5.36
CA ILE A 224 -3.25 -0.10 4.27
C ILE A 224 -2.67 -1.04 3.22
N LEU A 225 -2.00 -2.11 3.68
CA LEU A 225 -1.48 -3.13 2.78
C LEU A 225 -2.60 -3.79 1.99
N LEU A 226 -3.72 -4.14 2.65
CA LEU A 226 -4.90 -4.72 1.99
C LEU A 226 -5.51 -3.73 0.99
N GLN A 227 -5.71 -2.48 1.37
CA GLN A 227 -6.29 -1.45 0.50
C GLN A 227 -5.46 -1.23 -0.77
N LEU A 228 -4.13 -1.13 -0.64
CA LEU A 228 -3.25 -0.98 -1.79
C LEU A 228 -3.27 -2.23 -2.68
N SER A 229 -3.34 -3.41 -2.08
CA SER A 229 -3.49 -4.67 -2.81
C SER A 229 -4.80 -4.73 -3.58
N VAL A 230 -5.91 -4.36 -2.94
CA VAL A 230 -7.22 -4.27 -3.59
C VAL A 230 -7.20 -3.25 -4.71
N ALA A 231 -6.65 -2.06 -4.51
CA ALA A 231 -6.54 -1.04 -5.55
C ALA A 231 -5.75 -1.53 -6.77
N THR A 232 -4.67 -2.30 -6.55
CA THR A 232 -3.86 -2.89 -7.63
C THR A 232 -4.61 -3.99 -8.38
N LEU A 233 -5.32 -4.86 -7.66
CA LEU A 233 -5.93 -6.06 -8.23
C LEU A 233 -7.36 -5.84 -8.76
N ALA A 234 -8.09 -4.84 -8.28
CA ALA A 234 -9.47 -4.58 -8.66
C ALA A 234 -9.70 -4.53 -10.19
N PRO A 235 -8.83 -3.91 -11.02
CA PRO A 235 -9.01 -3.93 -12.47
C PRO A 235 -8.86 -5.31 -13.11
N ILE A 236 -8.20 -6.25 -12.43
CA ILE A 236 -7.99 -7.63 -12.93
C ILE A 236 -9.19 -8.52 -12.60
N VAL A 237 -9.94 -8.21 -11.54
CA VAL A 237 -11.08 -9.01 -11.08
C VAL A 237 -12.09 -9.34 -12.18
N PRO A 238 -12.50 -8.39 -13.06
CA PRO A 238 -13.44 -8.71 -14.14
C PRO A 238 -12.95 -9.81 -15.10
N LEU A 239 -11.64 -10.00 -15.24
CA LEU A 239 -11.09 -11.06 -16.07
C LEU A 239 -11.34 -12.47 -15.51
N ALA A 240 -11.64 -12.58 -14.22
CA ALA A 240 -12.04 -13.85 -13.63
C ALA A 240 -13.35 -14.38 -14.26
N LEU A 241 -14.21 -13.49 -14.76
CA LEU A 241 -15.44 -13.86 -15.46
C LEU A 241 -15.16 -14.62 -16.77
N THR A 242 -14.01 -14.44 -17.38
CA THR A 242 -13.60 -15.16 -18.61
C THR A 242 -13.30 -16.66 -18.34
N MET A 243 -13.17 -17.03 -17.08
CA MET A 243 -12.93 -18.43 -16.67
C MET A 243 -14.23 -19.22 -16.45
N MET A 244 -15.37 -18.54 -16.39
CA MET A 244 -16.68 -19.15 -16.17
C MET A 244 -17.42 -19.28 -17.50
N SER A 245 -18.15 -20.39 -17.66
CA SER A 245 -19.08 -20.51 -18.78
C SER A 245 -20.22 -19.49 -18.62
N LEU A 246 -20.82 -19.08 -19.75
CA LEU A 246 -21.95 -18.15 -19.73
C LEU A 246 -23.10 -18.67 -18.85
N GLU A 247 -23.30 -19.98 -18.85
CA GLU A 247 -24.34 -20.64 -18.05
C GLU A 247 -24.06 -20.55 -16.54
N GLU A 248 -22.82 -20.77 -16.11
CA GLU A 248 -22.41 -20.62 -14.73
C GLU A 248 -22.48 -19.17 -14.25
N LEU A 249 -22.12 -18.25 -15.13
CA LEU A 249 -22.19 -16.81 -14.86
C LEU A 249 -23.64 -16.36 -14.65
N LEU A 250 -24.55 -16.81 -15.49
CA LEU A 250 -25.98 -16.53 -15.34
C LEU A 250 -26.54 -17.16 -14.06
N LYS A 251 -26.21 -18.42 -13.75
CA LYS A 251 -26.62 -19.09 -12.50
C LYS A 251 -26.13 -18.32 -11.26
N THR A 252 -24.88 -17.87 -11.27
CA THR A 252 -24.31 -17.12 -10.16
C THR A 252 -24.98 -15.74 -10.00
N LEU A 253 -25.23 -15.03 -11.09
CA LEU A 253 -25.95 -13.75 -11.08
C LEU A 253 -27.39 -13.90 -10.58
N PHE A 254 -28.12 -14.90 -11.04
CA PHE A 254 -29.47 -15.17 -10.55
C PHE A 254 -29.51 -15.62 -9.09
N GLY A 255 -28.50 -16.38 -8.62
CA GLY A 255 -28.39 -16.79 -7.22
C GLY A 255 -27.97 -15.67 -6.24
N VAL A 256 -27.48 -14.54 -6.75
CA VAL A 256 -27.16 -13.35 -5.94
C VAL A 256 -28.34 -12.35 -5.93
N LEU A 257 -29.20 -12.39 -6.96
CA LEU A 257 -30.35 -11.49 -7.11
C LEU A 257 -31.65 -12.03 -6.50
N PHE A 258 -31.74 -13.33 -6.32
CA PHE A 258 -32.87 -14.05 -5.74
C PHE A 258 -32.44 -15.03 -4.65
#